data_4803aebedfc2698ecbfa4878c2074214
#
_entry.id   4803aebedfc2698ecbfa4878c2074214
#
_cell.length_a   1.000
_cell.length_b   1.000
_cell.length_c   1.000
_cell.angle_alpha   90.00
_cell.angle_beta   90.00
_cell.angle_gamma   90.00
#
_symmetry.space_group_name_H-M   'P 1'
#
loop_
_entity.id
_entity.type
_entity.pdbx_description
1 polymer ?
#
loop_
_entity_poly.entity_id
_entity_poly.type
_entity_poly.pdbx_seq_one_letter_code
_entity_poly.pdbx_strand_id
1 'polypeptide(L)'
;MLSDDILLNIFHHYLYPSSKIWQTLTYVCRSWRQIVLRYPLGLDLRLCCTYGIPVQKALGCWPPFPLVVKYGGFPELGPPDVEDDDNIIAALKQSGRVSSIRLTVTGSLIEKLPAITEPLSGLEELVLLSRDHMQLTLPSAFRWGSHLRTLHSTRVAISSFPRLFLPCQDLTDIQLHEIPSSGYFPPEAFANALSGATNLQTLSLHFLSFPSRRKYLSLPAPSEERVPLLVLTYFKYRGASKYLDSFVARIDAPRLGDFDITIFSQPTMDASQLGRFIERIEMQTPLNRAEIKISEDAISVTFPNRSTAIPLQLRIPCEHLDWQLSSMAQICDHLSPFLFRVEYLQINSTQSPHVEDGMTGEQWLELIRAFGGAKVFYVSGVHVTDILTAIALPPAEGGHTAETVLPTLRYLRVEELTSVDMPLWDATESFLASRQLSGHPVEVHANVSCHICHPTRFTRQHELKRHLVDKHSYRIYCGDFECKPDLVPPTAFDIFGPFTRLQAPSRFG
;
A
#
# COMPACT_ATOMS: atom_id res chain seq x y z
N MET A 1 31.42 -28.56 35.14
CA MET A 1 31.60 -27.64 34.03
C MET A 1 30.55 -27.95 32.98
N LEU A 2 29.93 -26.96 32.40
CA LEU A 2 29.03 -27.14 31.24
C LEU A 2 29.87 -27.51 30.01
N SER A 3 29.35 -28.41 29.15
CA SER A 3 30.01 -28.72 27.87
C SER A 3 29.99 -27.53 26.92
N ASP A 4 30.93 -27.51 25.96
CA ASP A 4 31.01 -26.46 24.95
C ASP A 4 29.70 -26.31 24.15
N ASP A 5 29.02 -27.44 23.84
CA ASP A 5 27.74 -27.46 23.11
C ASP A 5 26.60 -26.79 23.89
N ILE A 6 26.55 -27.01 25.21
CA ILE A 6 25.57 -26.37 26.08
C ILE A 6 25.85 -24.84 26.13
N LEU A 7 27.11 -24.48 26.25
CA LEU A 7 27.50 -23.05 26.26
C LEU A 7 27.18 -22.38 24.92
N LEU A 8 27.44 -23.05 23.80
CA LEU A 8 27.06 -22.50 22.45
C LEU A 8 25.56 -22.26 22.32
N ASN A 9 24.73 -23.20 22.79
CA ASN A 9 23.29 -23.02 22.80
C ASN A 9 22.86 -21.84 23.68
N ILE A 10 23.45 -21.69 24.87
CA ILE A 10 23.20 -20.52 25.73
C ILE A 10 23.63 -19.26 25.06
N PHE A 11 24.80 -19.21 24.42
CA PHE A 11 25.30 -18.03 23.72
C PHE A 11 24.43 -17.67 22.53
N HIS A 12 23.97 -18.65 21.76
CA HIS A 12 23.03 -18.43 20.66
C HIS A 12 21.74 -17.74 21.14
N HIS A 13 21.13 -18.26 22.21
CA HIS A 13 19.95 -17.62 22.81
C HIS A 13 20.23 -16.24 23.40
N TYR A 14 21.38 -16.05 24.02
CA TYR A 14 21.78 -14.75 24.59
C TYR A 14 22.03 -13.70 23.52
N LEU A 15 22.58 -14.08 22.37
CA LEU A 15 22.90 -13.16 21.27
C LEU A 15 21.65 -12.80 20.42
N TYR A 16 20.59 -13.59 20.51
CA TYR A 16 19.32 -13.29 19.83
C TYR A 16 18.47 -12.34 20.70
N PRO A 17 17.99 -11.17 20.18
CA PRO A 17 18.01 -10.67 18.80
C PRO A 17 19.18 -9.70 18.48
N SER A 18 20.17 -9.52 19.34
CA SER A 18 21.21 -8.50 19.16
C SER A 18 22.63 -9.07 19.04
N SER A 19 23.11 -9.22 17.83
CA SER A 19 24.49 -9.67 17.54
C SER A 19 25.61 -8.75 18.05
N LYS A 20 25.28 -7.59 18.65
CA LYS A 20 26.28 -6.63 19.20
C LYS A 20 26.88 -7.06 20.54
N ILE A 21 26.24 -8.00 21.24
CA ILE A 21 26.54 -8.33 22.64
C ILE A 21 27.61 -9.42 22.76
N TRP A 22 28.01 -10.07 21.65
CA TRP A 22 28.97 -11.17 21.70
C TRP A 22 30.31 -10.78 22.33
N GLN A 23 30.72 -9.51 22.21
CA GLN A 23 31.96 -9.01 22.84
C GLN A 23 31.91 -9.18 24.36
N THR A 24 30.76 -9.01 25.01
CA THR A 24 30.62 -9.20 26.45
C THR A 24 30.94 -10.62 26.88
N LEU A 25 30.54 -11.61 26.05
CA LEU A 25 30.84 -13.02 26.30
C LEU A 25 32.38 -13.28 26.30
N THR A 26 33.11 -12.54 25.45
CA THR A 26 34.56 -12.71 25.37
C THR A 26 35.31 -12.10 26.58
N TYR A 27 34.66 -11.24 27.37
CA TYR A 27 35.22 -10.64 28.56
C TYR A 27 34.95 -11.43 29.85
N VAL A 28 34.06 -12.43 29.82
CA VAL A 28 33.67 -13.21 31.01
C VAL A 28 34.85 -14.07 31.51
N CYS A 29 35.38 -14.93 30.64
CA CYS A 29 36.58 -15.75 30.99
C CYS A 29 37.29 -16.24 29.71
N ARG A 30 38.46 -16.86 29.89
CA ARG A 30 39.29 -17.39 28.77
C ARG A 30 38.55 -18.48 27.99
N SER A 31 37.85 -19.40 28.69
CA SER A 31 37.11 -20.49 28.07
C SER A 31 35.98 -19.97 27.19
N TRP A 32 35.19 -19.01 27.69
CA TRP A 32 34.08 -18.41 26.92
C TRP A 32 34.62 -17.69 25.68
N ARG A 33 35.72 -16.92 25.83
CA ARG A 33 36.36 -16.28 24.68
C ARG A 33 36.79 -17.29 23.61
N GLN A 34 37.41 -18.40 24.02
CA GLN A 34 37.85 -19.46 23.11
C GLN A 34 36.66 -20.07 22.35
N ILE A 35 35.56 -20.39 23.06
CA ILE A 35 34.36 -20.93 22.46
C ILE A 35 33.75 -19.96 21.47
N VAL A 36 33.53 -18.71 21.87
CA VAL A 36 32.92 -17.68 20.99
C VAL A 36 33.76 -17.50 19.73
N LEU A 37 35.10 -17.35 19.86
CA LEU A 37 35.97 -17.10 18.71
C LEU A 37 36.21 -18.33 17.84
N ARG A 38 35.98 -19.56 18.36
CA ARG A 38 36.11 -20.82 17.62
C ARG A 38 34.90 -21.12 16.72
N TYR A 39 33.73 -20.59 17.06
CA TYR A 39 32.47 -20.87 16.35
C TYR A 39 31.78 -19.61 15.83
N PRO A 40 32.47 -18.73 15.09
CA PRO A 40 31.93 -17.43 14.67
C PRO A 40 30.71 -17.56 13.74
N LEU A 41 30.69 -18.54 12.85
CA LEU A 41 29.58 -18.77 11.92
C LEU A 41 28.35 -19.34 12.64
N GLY A 42 28.57 -20.27 13.60
CA GLY A 42 27.46 -20.85 14.38
C GLY A 42 26.77 -19.83 15.28
N LEU A 43 27.49 -18.78 15.70
CA LEU A 43 27.00 -17.71 16.54
C LEU A 43 26.66 -16.43 15.75
N ASP A 44 26.76 -16.45 14.42
CA ASP A 44 26.55 -15.28 13.52
C ASP A 44 27.30 -14.02 14.01
N LEU A 45 28.58 -14.19 14.38
CA LEU A 45 29.37 -13.08 14.91
C LEU A 45 29.68 -12.05 13.81
N ARG A 46 29.31 -10.81 14.07
CA ARG A 46 29.54 -9.67 13.15
C ARG A 46 30.24 -8.54 13.90
N LEU A 47 31.16 -7.86 13.23
CA LEU A 47 31.81 -6.68 13.78
C LEU A 47 31.06 -5.44 13.37
N CYS A 48 30.41 -4.77 14.33
CA CYS A 48 29.67 -3.54 14.07
C CYS A 48 30.62 -2.33 14.03
N CYS A 49 30.65 -1.64 12.90
CA CYS A 49 31.28 -0.34 12.73
C CYS A 49 30.22 0.75 12.88
N THR A 50 30.32 1.55 13.96
CA THR A 50 29.37 2.60 14.32
C THR A 50 30.13 3.85 14.77
N TYR A 51 29.39 4.93 15.06
CA TYR A 51 29.98 6.15 15.60
C TYR A 51 30.87 5.93 16.81
N GLY A 52 31.93 6.77 16.92
CA GLY A 52 32.79 6.84 18.10
C GLY A 52 33.80 5.71 18.25
N ILE A 53 33.80 4.69 17.38
CA ILE A 53 34.82 3.62 17.40
C ILE A 53 35.64 3.70 16.12
N PRO A 54 36.93 4.05 16.17
CA PRO A 54 37.78 4.03 14.98
C PRO A 54 37.83 2.63 14.38
N VAL A 55 37.37 2.51 13.11
CA VAL A 55 37.28 1.25 12.40
C VAL A 55 38.61 0.51 12.36
N GLN A 56 39.72 1.22 12.10
CA GLN A 56 41.06 0.63 12.07
C GLN A 56 41.44 -0.05 13.40
N LYS A 57 41.05 0.55 14.53
CA LYS A 57 41.28 -0.05 15.85
C LYS A 57 40.47 -1.32 16.03
N ALA A 58 39.21 -1.30 15.62
CA ALA A 58 38.34 -2.47 15.69
C ALA A 58 38.85 -3.62 14.80
N LEU A 59 39.32 -3.30 13.57
CA LEU A 59 39.89 -4.28 12.65
C LEU A 59 41.20 -4.91 13.15
N GLY A 60 42.00 -4.14 13.90
CA GLY A 60 43.26 -4.63 14.49
C GLY A 60 43.08 -5.50 15.74
N CYS A 61 41.97 -5.33 16.47
CA CYS A 61 41.72 -6.05 17.73
C CYS A 61 40.98 -7.37 17.56
N TRP A 62 40.18 -7.53 16.51
CA TRP A 62 39.26 -8.66 16.34
C TRP A 62 39.60 -9.49 15.11
N PRO A 63 39.26 -10.81 15.12
CA PRO A 63 39.39 -11.67 13.96
C PRO A 63 38.61 -11.14 12.73
N PRO A 64 38.88 -11.65 11.52
CA PRO A 64 38.26 -11.16 10.29
C PRO A 64 36.76 -11.55 10.16
N PHE A 65 35.95 -11.14 11.14
CA PHE A 65 34.49 -11.33 11.09
C PHE A 65 33.84 -10.48 9.99
N PRO A 66 32.64 -10.89 9.52
CA PRO A 66 31.84 -10.05 8.67
C PRO A 66 31.56 -8.68 9.31
N LEU A 67 31.59 -7.62 8.49
CA LEU A 67 31.40 -6.25 8.93
C LEU A 67 29.97 -5.79 8.70
N VAL A 68 29.37 -5.17 9.73
CA VAL A 68 28.14 -4.42 9.67
C VAL A 68 28.48 -2.94 9.81
N VAL A 69 28.31 -2.17 8.74
CA VAL A 69 28.60 -0.73 8.71
C VAL A 69 27.29 0.00 8.95
N LYS A 70 27.13 0.58 10.15
CA LYS A 70 25.88 1.22 10.58
C LYS A 70 26.12 2.64 11.07
N TYR A 71 25.81 3.63 10.22
CA TYR A 71 25.94 5.05 10.52
C TYR A 71 24.69 5.81 10.09
N GLY A 72 24.17 6.67 10.95
CA GLY A 72 23.05 7.55 10.62
C GLY A 72 21.84 7.40 11.49
N GLY A 73 20.91 8.28 11.25
CA GLY A 73 19.72 8.60 12.03
C GLY A 73 18.67 7.53 12.24
N PHE A 74 19.12 6.38 12.53
CA PHE A 74 18.27 5.46 13.28
C PHE A 74 18.09 6.09 14.68
N PRO A 75 16.89 6.10 15.27
CA PRO A 75 16.59 6.83 16.52
C PRO A 75 17.59 6.61 17.66
N GLU A 76 18.35 5.52 17.56
CA GLU A 76 19.31 5.06 18.57
C GLU A 76 20.71 5.72 18.48
N LEU A 77 21.05 6.48 17.42
CA LEU A 77 22.46 6.79 17.09
C LEU A 77 22.80 8.29 16.96
N GLY A 78 21.89 9.22 17.21
CA GLY A 78 22.14 10.66 17.11
C GLY A 78 22.37 11.20 15.68
N PRO A 79 22.63 12.51 15.53
CA PRO A 79 22.93 13.11 14.23
C PRO A 79 24.30 12.66 13.70
N PRO A 80 24.48 12.54 12.35
CA PRO A 80 25.76 12.18 11.76
C PRO A 80 26.78 13.30 11.94
N ASP A 81 27.99 12.96 12.42
CA ASP A 81 29.14 13.84 12.42
C ASP A 81 29.95 13.69 11.12
N VAL A 82 30.42 14.80 10.58
CA VAL A 82 31.20 14.85 9.32
C VAL A 82 32.52 14.04 9.43
N GLU A 83 33.07 13.90 10.64
CA GLU A 83 34.29 13.14 10.88
C GLU A 83 34.16 11.62 10.65
N ASP A 84 32.93 11.09 10.63
CA ASP A 84 32.69 9.65 10.47
C ASP A 84 32.78 9.16 9.03
N ASP A 85 32.73 10.04 8.01
CA ASP A 85 32.86 9.65 6.62
C ASP A 85 34.12 8.82 6.35
N ASP A 86 35.25 9.23 6.94
CA ASP A 86 36.53 8.54 6.75
C ASP A 86 36.54 7.16 7.42
N ASN A 87 35.85 6.99 8.54
CA ASN A 87 35.62 5.70 9.18
C ASN A 87 34.75 4.80 8.32
N ILE A 88 33.67 5.35 7.75
CA ILE A 88 32.80 4.62 6.82
C ILE A 88 33.62 4.12 5.63
N ILE A 89 34.38 4.99 4.98
CA ILE A 89 35.22 4.62 3.83
C ILE A 89 36.30 3.58 4.25
N ALA A 90 36.89 3.70 5.41
CA ALA A 90 37.87 2.72 5.92
C ALA A 90 37.22 1.33 6.12
N ALA A 91 35.98 1.27 6.59
CA ALA A 91 35.21 0.02 6.71
C ALA A 91 34.87 -0.57 5.32
N LEU A 92 34.38 0.27 4.40
CA LEU A 92 33.96 -0.15 3.08
C LEU A 92 35.14 -0.63 2.18
N LYS A 93 36.36 -0.15 2.45
CA LYS A 93 37.58 -0.68 1.80
C LYS A 93 37.88 -2.14 2.15
N GLN A 94 37.22 -2.71 3.17
CA GLN A 94 37.27 -4.14 3.48
C GLN A 94 36.19 -4.90 2.68
N SER A 95 36.14 -4.71 1.37
CA SER A 95 35.09 -5.09 0.44
C SER A 95 34.58 -6.53 0.59
N GLY A 96 35.49 -7.50 0.78
CA GLY A 96 35.16 -8.93 0.94
C GLY A 96 34.58 -9.30 2.31
N ARG A 97 34.64 -8.37 3.30
CA ARG A 97 34.14 -8.62 4.66
C ARG A 97 32.82 -7.90 4.96
N VAL A 98 32.46 -6.87 4.18
CA VAL A 98 31.24 -6.10 4.40
C VAL A 98 30.03 -6.95 4.05
N SER A 99 29.21 -7.28 5.06
CA SER A 99 27.99 -8.08 4.89
C SER A 99 26.70 -7.26 4.97
N SER A 100 26.71 -6.14 5.72
CA SER A 100 25.55 -5.26 5.86
C SER A 100 25.99 -3.81 5.89
N ILE A 101 25.27 -2.96 5.15
CA ILE A 101 25.46 -1.52 5.12
C ILE A 101 24.13 -0.85 5.43
N ARG A 102 24.11 -0.01 6.49
CA ARG A 102 22.97 0.85 6.83
C ARG A 102 23.48 2.25 7.06
N LEU A 103 23.30 3.13 6.09
CA LEU A 103 23.88 4.48 6.10
C LEU A 103 22.82 5.56 5.90
N THR A 104 22.97 6.65 6.66
CA THR A 104 22.45 7.95 6.23
C THR A 104 23.51 8.58 5.33
N VAL A 105 23.15 8.77 4.08
CA VAL A 105 24.05 9.26 3.04
C VAL A 105 24.01 10.78 3.01
N THR A 106 25.21 11.40 3.00
CA THR A 106 25.42 12.83 2.84
C THR A 106 26.14 13.13 1.53
N GLY A 107 26.12 14.38 1.08
CA GLY A 107 26.86 14.79 -0.11
C GLY A 107 28.35 14.51 0.00
N SER A 108 28.95 14.79 1.18
CA SER A 108 30.37 14.54 1.46
C SER A 108 30.73 13.05 1.37
N LEU A 109 29.87 12.17 1.89
CA LEU A 109 30.09 10.73 1.78
C LEU A 109 30.01 10.26 0.31
N ILE A 110 29.04 10.75 -0.47
CA ILE A 110 28.91 10.42 -1.90
C ILE A 110 30.18 10.77 -2.68
N GLU A 111 30.79 11.91 -2.40
CA GLU A 111 32.05 12.35 -3.05
C GLU A 111 33.22 11.43 -2.72
N LYS A 112 33.24 10.79 -1.56
CA LYS A 112 34.29 9.86 -1.11
C LYS A 112 34.05 8.42 -1.55
N LEU A 113 32.83 7.99 -1.86
CA LEU A 113 32.53 6.61 -2.28
C LEU A 113 33.31 6.11 -3.50
N PRO A 114 33.68 6.93 -4.52
CA PRO A 114 34.53 6.48 -5.62
C PRO A 114 35.92 5.95 -5.22
N ALA A 115 36.36 6.22 -3.98
CA ALA A 115 37.58 5.62 -3.43
C ALA A 115 37.47 4.10 -3.18
N ILE A 116 36.27 3.53 -3.29
CA ILE A 116 36.01 2.11 -3.19
C ILE A 116 36.00 1.54 -4.59
N THR A 117 37.07 0.88 -4.97
CA THR A 117 37.27 0.36 -6.35
C THR A 117 36.83 -1.09 -6.50
N GLU A 118 36.83 -1.84 -5.40
CA GLU A 118 36.48 -3.25 -5.39
C GLU A 118 34.97 -3.44 -5.12
N PRO A 119 34.33 -4.42 -5.78
CA PRO A 119 32.93 -4.74 -5.50
C PRO A 119 32.77 -5.32 -4.09
N LEU A 120 31.70 -4.97 -3.42
CA LEU A 120 31.32 -5.48 -2.10
C LEU A 120 30.74 -6.90 -2.24
N SER A 121 31.62 -7.88 -2.45
CA SER A 121 31.21 -9.25 -2.85
C SER A 121 30.46 -10.00 -1.77
N GLY A 122 30.69 -9.70 -0.48
CA GLY A 122 30.02 -10.32 0.67
C GLY A 122 28.74 -9.60 1.12
N LEU A 123 28.30 -8.55 0.41
CA LEU A 123 27.17 -7.73 0.83
C LEU A 123 25.85 -8.46 0.67
N GLU A 124 25.13 -8.64 1.80
CA GLU A 124 23.80 -9.24 1.89
C GLU A 124 22.69 -8.19 2.05
N GLU A 125 23.00 -7.07 2.70
CA GLU A 125 22.04 -6.02 3.03
C GLU A 125 22.59 -4.63 2.71
N LEU A 126 21.83 -3.84 1.95
CA LEU A 126 22.15 -2.44 1.66
C LEU A 126 20.94 -1.56 1.97
N VAL A 127 21.10 -0.69 2.98
CA VAL A 127 20.10 0.32 3.36
C VAL A 127 20.73 1.70 3.28
N LEU A 128 20.22 2.53 2.38
CA LEU A 128 20.67 3.90 2.15
C LEU A 128 19.53 4.87 2.38
N LEU A 129 19.73 5.84 3.25
CA LEU A 129 18.76 6.88 3.56
C LEU A 129 19.39 8.26 3.36
N SER A 130 18.83 9.11 2.52
CA SER A 130 19.15 10.53 2.50
C SER A 130 18.16 11.32 3.34
N ARG A 131 18.66 12.18 4.24
CA ARG A 131 17.86 13.14 5.01
C ARG A 131 17.75 14.48 4.31
N ASP A 132 18.71 14.78 3.46
CA ASP A 132 18.77 16.03 2.74
C ASP A 132 17.70 16.07 1.64
N HIS A 133 17.11 17.24 1.41
CA HIS A 133 16.21 17.46 0.25
C HIS A 133 16.99 17.44 -1.07
N MET A 134 18.31 17.34 -1.02
CA MET A 134 19.18 17.22 -2.18
C MET A 134 19.05 15.84 -2.83
N GLN A 135 18.95 15.82 -4.16
CA GLN A 135 18.92 14.57 -4.92
C GLN A 135 20.30 13.95 -4.99
N LEU A 136 20.61 13.10 -4.03
CA LEU A 136 21.88 12.38 -4.00
C LEU A 136 21.86 11.23 -5.02
N THR A 137 23.00 11.05 -5.72
CA THR A 137 23.14 9.98 -6.70
C THR A 137 24.32 9.10 -6.34
N LEU A 138 24.07 7.82 -6.17
CA LEU A 138 25.11 6.84 -5.88
C LEU A 138 26.04 6.69 -7.11
N PRO A 139 27.37 6.80 -6.91
CA PRO A 139 28.33 6.68 -8.01
C PRO A 139 28.23 5.31 -8.72
N SER A 140 28.42 5.27 -10.02
CA SER A 140 28.43 4.02 -10.80
C SER A 140 29.59 3.07 -10.44
N ALA A 141 30.63 3.60 -9.78
CA ALA A 141 31.75 2.82 -9.24
C ALA A 141 31.33 1.97 -8.03
N PHE A 142 30.29 2.38 -7.29
CA PHE A 142 29.80 1.62 -6.14
C PHE A 142 29.06 0.37 -6.63
N ARG A 143 29.68 -0.80 -6.40
CA ARG A 143 29.19 -2.09 -6.88
C ARG A 143 29.05 -3.08 -5.73
N TRP A 144 28.08 -3.97 -5.86
CA TRP A 144 27.89 -5.10 -4.94
C TRP A 144 27.93 -6.43 -5.70
N GLY A 145 28.08 -7.53 -4.94
CA GLY A 145 28.11 -8.89 -5.47
C GLY A 145 26.75 -9.51 -5.66
N SER A 146 26.75 -10.81 -5.94
CA SER A 146 25.54 -11.62 -6.19
C SER A 146 24.74 -11.98 -4.92
N HIS A 147 25.31 -11.80 -3.73
CA HIS A 147 24.72 -12.25 -2.46
C HIS A 147 23.76 -11.24 -1.82
N LEU A 148 23.49 -10.12 -2.49
CA LEU A 148 22.56 -9.11 -1.99
C LEU A 148 21.15 -9.70 -1.88
N ARG A 149 20.59 -9.68 -0.65
CA ARG A 149 19.24 -10.16 -0.32
C ARG A 149 18.26 -9.02 -0.11
N THR A 150 18.74 -7.92 0.49
CA THR A 150 17.91 -6.77 0.86
C THR A 150 18.50 -5.50 0.31
N LEU A 151 17.70 -4.75 -0.45
CA LEU A 151 18.03 -3.41 -0.90
C LEU A 151 16.95 -2.43 -0.52
N HIS A 152 17.27 -1.50 0.39
CA HIS A 152 16.42 -0.37 0.71
C HIS A 152 17.14 0.93 0.36
N SER A 153 16.49 1.78 -0.41
CA SER A 153 16.99 3.11 -0.76
C SER A 153 15.90 4.15 -0.61
N THR A 154 16.15 5.20 0.17
CA THR A 154 15.22 6.30 0.35
C THR A 154 15.89 7.61 -0.03
N ARG A 155 15.34 8.32 -1.04
CA ARG A 155 15.86 9.59 -1.59
C ARG A 155 17.26 9.52 -2.20
N VAL A 156 17.79 8.33 -2.47
CA VAL A 156 19.10 8.15 -3.12
C VAL A 156 18.86 7.54 -4.50
N ALA A 157 19.29 8.25 -5.54
CA ALA A 157 19.29 7.75 -6.90
C ALA A 157 20.40 6.73 -7.10
N ILE A 158 20.13 5.65 -7.81
CA ILE A 158 21.12 4.65 -8.20
C ILE A 158 21.32 4.75 -9.72
N SER A 159 22.37 5.43 -10.15
CA SER A 159 22.60 5.78 -11.57
C SER A 159 22.76 4.58 -12.49
N SER A 160 23.27 3.46 -11.98
CA SER A 160 23.51 2.23 -12.75
C SER A 160 22.38 1.21 -12.64
N PHE A 161 21.30 1.59 -12.00
CA PHE A 161 20.07 0.83 -11.97
C PHE A 161 19.51 0.71 -13.40
N PRO A 162 19.18 -0.42 -13.94
CA PRO A 162 18.97 -1.73 -13.33
C PRO A 162 20.10 -2.75 -13.50
N ARG A 163 21.19 -2.40 -14.17
CA ARG A 163 22.30 -3.34 -14.47
C ARG A 163 22.92 -4.00 -13.24
N LEU A 164 22.82 -3.34 -12.08
CA LEU A 164 23.38 -3.83 -10.81
C LEU A 164 22.64 -5.06 -10.24
N PHE A 165 21.42 -5.36 -10.72
CA PHE A 165 20.66 -6.51 -10.25
C PHE A 165 20.86 -7.79 -11.04
N LEU A 166 21.38 -7.69 -12.24
CA LEU A 166 21.57 -8.88 -13.07
C LEU A 166 22.30 -10.05 -12.38
N PRO A 167 23.30 -9.81 -11.49
CA PRO A 167 23.93 -10.89 -10.76
C PRO A 167 23.21 -11.34 -9.49
N CYS A 168 22.15 -10.63 -9.01
CA CYS A 168 21.58 -10.81 -7.67
C CYS A 168 20.47 -11.87 -7.64
N GLN A 169 20.82 -13.14 -7.61
CA GLN A 169 19.88 -14.26 -7.55
C GLN A 169 19.24 -14.43 -6.13
N ASP A 170 19.96 -14.03 -5.09
CA ASP A 170 19.53 -14.17 -3.69
C ASP A 170 18.58 -13.05 -3.22
N LEU A 171 18.21 -12.12 -4.09
CA LEU A 171 17.44 -10.92 -3.75
C LEU A 171 16.01 -11.28 -3.36
N THR A 172 15.63 -10.92 -2.13
CA THR A 172 14.31 -11.20 -1.53
C THR A 172 13.48 -9.95 -1.31
N ASP A 173 14.12 -8.80 -1.08
CA ASP A 173 13.45 -7.56 -0.70
C ASP A 173 14.06 -6.34 -1.40
N ILE A 174 13.25 -5.64 -2.16
CA ILE A 174 13.60 -4.37 -2.83
C ILE A 174 12.63 -3.29 -2.39
N GLN A 175 13.15 -2.26 -1.72
CA GLN A 175 12.37 -1.08 -1.33
C GLN A 175 13.07 0.19 -1.80
N LEU A 176 12.53 0.83 -2.81
CA LEU A 176 13.02 2.07 -3.39
C LEU A 176 12.00 3.17 -3.10
N HIS A 177 12.26 3.97 -2.08
CA HIS A 177 11.35 4.99 -1.62
C HIS A 177 11.82 6.39 -2.03
N GLU A 178 10.86 7.21 -2.42
CA GLU A 178 11.09 8.60 -2.83
C GLU A 178 12.19 8.73 -3.88
N ILE A 179 12.11 7.86 -4.91
CA ILE A 179 13.06 7.83 -6.03
C ILE A 179 13.06 9.20 -6.71
N PRO A 180 14.18 9.93 -6.72
CA PRO A 180 14.28 11.22 -7.36
C PRO A 180 14.29 11.09 -8.89
N SER A 181 14.02 12.18 -9.61
CA SER A 181 14.00 12.18 -11.08
C SER A 181 15.32 11.78 -11.74
N SER A 182 16.46 12.00 -11.06
CA SER A 182 17.78 11.55 -11.48
C SER A 182 17.93 10.03 -11.43
N GLY A 183 17.20 9.35 -10.53
CA GLY A 183 17.19 7.90 -10.36
C GLY A 183 16.11 7.18 -11.17
N TYR A 184 15.43 7.87 -12.07
CA TYR A 184 14.42 7.24 -12.93
C TYR A 184 15.05 6.20 -13.88
N PHE A 185 14.41 5.06 -13.98
CA PHE A 185 14.75 3.96 -14.87
C PHE A 185 13.51 3.51 -15.65
N PRO A 186 13.66 3.07 -16.92
CA PRO A 186 12.53 2.59 -17.70
C PRO A 186 11.91 1.31 -17.12
N PRO A 187 10.57 1.14 -17.16
CA PRO A 187 9.90 -0.03 -16.61
C PRO A 187 10.36 -1.36 -17.24
N GLU A 188 10.63 -1.36 -18.55
CA GLU A 188 11.15 -2.53 -19.26
C GLU A 188 12.57 -2.92 -18.83
N ALA A 189 13.44 -1.94 -18.66
CA ALA A 189 14.80 -2.19 -18.21
C ALA A 189 14.82 -2.73 -16.78
N PHE A 190 13.89 -2.25 -15.95
CA PHE A 190 13.74 -2.73 -14.58
C PHE A 190 13.15 -4.15 -14.53
N ALA A 191 12.08 -4.42 -15.27
CA ALA A 191 11.52 -5.76 -15.37
C ALA A 191 12.56 -6.77 -15.82
N ASN A 192 13.32 -6.45 -16.88
CA ASN A 192 14.40 -7.31 -17.37
C ASN A 192 15.50 -7.55 -16.33
N ALA A 193 15.82 -6.53 -15.51
CA ALA A 193 16.81 -6.69 -14.45
C ALA A 193 16.34 -7.61 -13.33
N LEU A 194 15.02 -7.69 -13.10
CA LEU A 194 14.43 -8.59 -12.11
C LEU A 194 14.36 -10.05 -12.59
N SER A 195 14.67 -10.35 -13.85
CA SER A 195 14.59 -11.72 -14.37
C SER A 195 15.49 -12.73 -13.62
N GLY A 196 16.60 -12.25 -13.05
CA GLY A 196 17.46 -13.06 -12.18
C GLY A 196 17.00 -13.18 -10.73
N ALA A 197 16.07 -12.33 -10.26
CA ALA A 197 15.64 -12.25 -8.86
C ALA A 197 14.48 -13.22 -8.57
N THR A 198 14.71 -14.52 -8.77
CA THR A 198 13.68 -15.58 -8.64
C THR A 198 13.14 -15.74 -7.22
N ASN A 199 13.88 -15.25 -6.22
CA ASN A 199 13.52 -15.31 -4.78
C ASN A 199 12.87 -14.03 -4.27
N LEU A 200 12.53 -13.07 -5.14
CA LEU A 200 11.98 -11.79 -4.74
C LEU A 200 10.58 -11.94 -4.14
N GLN A 201 10.43 -11.59 -2.86
CA GLN A 201 9.19 -11.68 -2.09
C GLN A 201 8.52 -10.31 -1.93
N THR A 202 9.33 -9.27 -1.79
CA THR A 202 8.85 -7.90 -1.54
C THR A 202 9.42 -6.94 -2.59
N LEU A 203 8.52 -6.19 -3.23
CA LEU A 203 8.88 -5.11 -4.15
C LEU A 203 8.13 -3.84 -3.80
N SER A 204 8.84 -2.77 -3.48
CA SER A 204 8.28 -1.45 -3.21
C SER A 204 8.96 -0.38 -4.06
N LEU A 205 8.19 0.33 -4.87
CA LEU A 205 8.66 1.37 -5.77
C LEU A 205 7.88 2.66 -5.55
N HIS A 206 8.51 3.65 -4.92
CA HIS A 206 7.91 4.94 -4.72
C HIS A 206 8.69 6.03 -5.45
N PHE A 207 8.11 6.61 -6.48
CA PHE A 207 8.68 7.78 -7.15
C PHE A 207 8.30 9.06 -6.41
N LEU A 208 9.23 10.01 -6.29
CA LEU A 208 8.97 11.30 -5.65
C LEU A 208 8.13 12.23 -6.53
N SER A 209 8.32 12.16 -7.85
CA SER A 209 7.68 13.04 -8.82
C SER A 209 7.52 12.35 -10.18
N PHE A 210 6.74 12.97 -11.05
CA PHE A 210 6.66 12.54 -12.44
C PHE A 210 8.04 12.63 -13.10
N PRO A 211 8.48 11.60 -13.82
CA PRO A 211 9.62 11.74 -14.70
C PRO A 211 9.34 12.75 -15.81
N SER A 212 10.38 13.41 -16.30
CA SER A 212 10.23 14.41 -17.36
C SER A 212 9.53 13.81 -18.60
N ARG A 213 8.62 14.56 -19.24
CA ARG A 213 7.83 14.13 -20.41
C ARG A 213 8.68 13.46 -21.53
N ARG A 214 9.93 13.90 -21.72
CA ARG A 214 10.81 13.34 -22.75
C ARG A 214 11.17 11.86 -22.51
N LYS A 215 11.18 11.38 -21.29
CA LYS A 215 11.50 9.99 -20.94
C LYS A 215 10.34 9.02 -21.17
N TYR A 216 9.10 9.52 -21.31
CA TYR A 216 7.90 8.70 -21.56
C TYR A 216 7.61 8.43 -23.04
N LEU A 217 8.11 9.27 -23.95
CA LEU A 217 7.68 9.25 -25.36
C LEU A 217 8.22 8.06 -26.18
N SER A 218 9.11 7.26 -25.62
CA SER A 218 9.76 6.14 -26.31
C SER A 218 9.60 4.80 -25.58
N LEU A 219 8.43 4.55 -24.96
CA LEU A 219 8.17 3.24 -24.38
C LEU A 219 7.92 2.25 -25.54
N PRO A 220 8.76 1.22 -25.71
CA PRO A 220 8.54 0.18 -26.72
C PRO A 220 7.27 -0.62 -26.38
N ALA A 221 6.67 -1.21 -27.41
CA ALA A 221 5.54 -2.11 -27.23
C ALA A 221 5.86 -3.21 -26.18
N PRO A 222 4.87 -3.69 -25.41
CA PRO A 222 5.08 -4.77 -24.47
C PRO A 222 5.67 -5.98 -25.20
N SER A 223 6.74 -6.54 -24.65
CA SER A 223 7.28 -7.85 -25.07
C SER A 223 6.25 -8.93 -24.74
N GLU A 224 6.15 -9.96 -25.56
CA GLU A 224 5.31 -11.13 -25.26
C GLU A 224 5.86 -11.94 -24.08
N GLU A 225 7.15 -11.87 -23.86
CA GLU A 225 7.84 -12.57 -22.78
C GLU A 225 7.78 -11.77 -21.47
N ARG A 226 7.18 -12.36 -20.43
CA ARG A 226 7.07 -11.77 -19.11
C ARG A 226 8.10 -12.36 -18.15
N VAL A 227 8.57 -11.53 -17.22
CA VAL A 227 9.47 -11.94 -16.16
C VAL A 227 8.70 -12.63 -15.05
N PRO A 228 8.93 -13.91 -14.75
CA PRO A 228 8.22 -14.63 -13.70
C PRO A 228 8.80 -14.26 -12.33
N LEU A 229 7.97 -13.66 -11.48
CA LEU A 229 8.26 -13.37 -10.07
C LEU A 229 7.40 -14.29 -9.18
N LEU A 230 7.70 -15.59 -9.24
CA LEU A 230 6.85 -16.66 -8.73
C LEU A 230 6.63 -16.66 -7.20
N VAL A 231 7.53 -16.01 -6.46
CA VAL A 231 7.46 -15.93 -4.99
C VAL A 231 7.14 -14.52 -4.48
N LEU A 232 6.85 -13.59 -5.38
CA LEU A 232 6.46 -12.23 -5.01
C LEU A 232 5.10 -12.27 -4.30
N THR A 233 5.07 -11.83 -3.03
CA THR A 233 3.88 -11.80 -2.18
C THR A 233 3.40 -10.39 -1.86
N TYR A 234 4.31 -9.42 -1.89
CA TYR A 234 4.04 -8.02 -1.58
C TYR A 234 4.53 -7.11 -2.68
N PHE A 235 3.63 -6.28 -3.24
CA PHE A 235 3.97 -5.24 -4.20
C PHE A 235 3.37 -3.90 -3.80
N LYS A 236 4.23 -2.91 -3.62
CA LYS A 236 3.84 -1.54 -3.35
C LYS A 236 4.35 -0.60 -4.43
N TYR A 237 3.46 0.26 -4.90
CA TYR A 237 3.79 1.23 -5.95
C TYR A 237 3.26 2.63 -5.62
N ARG A 238 4.09 3.65 -5.86
CA ARG A 238 3.67 5.04 -5.87
C ARG A 238 4.30 5.77 -7.05
N GLY A 239 3.47 6.25 -7.98
CA GLY A 239 3.99 6.90 -9.19
C GLY A 239 2.92 7.18 -10.25
N ALA A 240 3.36 7.31 -11.49
CA ALA A 240 2.51 7.55 -12.65
C ALA A 240 1.80 6.27 -13.12
N SER A 241 0.53 6.35 -13.55
CA SER A 241 -0.24 5.18 -14.03
C SER A 241 0.44 4.51 -15.22
N LYS A 242 0.91 5.28 -16.20
CA LYS A 242 1.56 4.76 -17.40
C LYS A 242 2.84 3.96 -17.12
N TYR A 243 3.61 4.36 -16.09
CA TYR A 243 4.78 3.58 -15.66
C TYR A 243 4.34 2.24 -15.08
N LEU A 244 3.37 2.27 -14.16
CA LEU A 244 2.82 1.07 -13.55
C LEU A 244 2.29 0.12 -14.61
N ASP A 245 1.44 0.61 -15.49
CA ASP A 245 0.81 -0.18 -16.56
C ASP A 245 1.85 -0.86 -17.45
N SER A 246 2.89 -0.12 -17.85
CA SER A 246 4.01 -0.64 -18.63
C SER A 246 4.85 -1.67 -17.87
N PHE A 247 5.01 -1.51 -16.55
CA PHE A 247 5.77 -2.44 -15.71
C PHE A 247 5.01 -3.75 -15.48
N VAL A 248 3.74 -3.68 -15.07
CA VAL A 248 2.92 -4.87 -14.78
C VAL A 248 2.59 -5.69 -16.04
N ALA A 249 2.65 -5.07 -17.24
CA ALA A 249 2.55 -5.77 -18.50
C ALA A 249 3.71 -6.77 -18.73
N ARG A 250 4.85 -6.55 -18.07
CA ARG A 250 6.11 -7.29 -18.28
C ARG A 250 6.46 -8.27 -17.19
N ILE A 251 5.69 -8.30 -16.11
CA ILE A 251 5.91 -9.23 -15.00
C ILE A 251 4.73 -10.19 -14.83
N ASP A 252 5.01 -11.33 -14.23
CA ASP A 252 4.01 -12.29 -13.81
C ASP A 252 4.24 -12.66 -12.34
N ALA A 253 3.25 -12.44 -11.47
CA ALA A 253 3.36 -12.62 -10.02
C ALA A 253 2.13 -13.34 -9.48
N PRO A 254 1.98 -14.65 -9.74
CA PRO A 254 0.76 -15.38 -9.43
C PRO A 254 0.47 -15.46 -7.93
N ARG A 255 1.49 -15.42 -7.06
CA ARG A 255 1.35 -15.53 -5.60
C ARG A 255 1.20 -14.20 -4.88
N LEU A 256 1.01 -13.11 -5.62
CA LEU A 256 0.85 -11.80 -5.01
C LEU A 256 -0.38 -11.75 -4.11
N GLY A 257 -0.18 -11.51 -2.82
CA GLY A 257 -1.24 -11.45 -1.80
C GLY A 257 -1.58 -10.04 -1.39
N ASP A 258 -0.57 -9.19 -1.29
CA ASP A 258 -0.68 -7.82 -0.81
C ASP A 258 -0.26 -6.83 -1.90
N PHE A 259 -1.16 -5.89 -2.22
CA PHE A 259 -1.01 -5.02 -3.36
C PHE A 259 -1.47 -3.60 -3.02
N ASP A 260 -0.53 -2.67 -2.84
CA ASP A 260 -0.78 -1.27 -2.47
C ASP A 260 -0.30 -0.34 -3.59
N ILE A 261 -1.23 0.27 -4.30
CA ILE A 261 -0.96 1.18 -5.40
C ILE A 261 -1.42 2.60 -5.06
N THR A 262 -0.50 3.55 -5.14
CA THR A 262 -0.79 4.97 -5.12
C THR A 262 -0.42 5.60 -6.46
N ILE A 263 -1.40 6.07 -7.20
CA ILE A 263 -1.21 6.72 -8.50
C ILE A 263 -1.26 8.23 -8.32
N PHE A 264 -0.25 8.94 -8.82
CA PHE A 264 -0.27 10.41 -8.84
C PHE A 264 -1.46 10.91 -9.65
N SER A 265 -2.08 12.00 -9.18
CA SER A 265 -3.14 12.68 -9.93
C SER A 265 -2.59 13.16 -11.28
N GLN A 266 -3.25 12.78 -12.37
CA GLN A 266 -2.87 13.11 -13.74
C GLN A 266 -4.11 13.17 -14.63
N PRO A 267 -4.09 13.94 -15.74
CA PRO A 267 -5.28 14.18 -16.57
C PRO A 267 -5.85 12.92 -17.23
N THR A 268 -5.00 11.95 -17.51
CA THR A 268 -5.41 10.68 -18.14
C THR A 268 -4.84 9.50 -17.36
N MET A 269 -5.69 8.57 -17.01
CA MET A 269 -5.31 7.34 -16.31
C MET A 269 -5.33 6.17 -17.27
N ASP A 270 -4.18 5.52 -17.48
CA ASP A 270 -4.07 4.29 -18.24
C ASP A 270 -3.75 3.14 -17.27
N ALA A 271 -4.62 2.15 -17.23
CA ALA A 271 -4.52 1.01 -16.32
C ALA A 271 -4.98 -0.30 -17.00
N SER A 272 -4.97 -0.36 -18.32
CA SER A 272 -5.46 -1.49 -19.10
C SER A 272 -4.67 -2.78 -18.83
N GLN A 273 -3.35 -2.68 -18.67
CA GLN A 273 -2.51 -3.83 -18.35
C GLN A 273 -2.58 -4.20 -16.87
N LEU A 274 -2.88 -3.22 -16.01
CA LEU A 274 -3.10 -3.46 -14.58
C LEU A 274 -4.30 -4.42 -14.36
N GLY A 275 -5.40 -4.20 -15.08
CA GLY A 275 -6.56 -5.11 -15.03
C GLY A 275 -6.17 -6.55 -15.39
N ARG A 276 -5.47 -6.72 -16.52
CA ARG A 276 -4.98 -8.03 -16.97
C ARG A 276 -3.96 -8.64 -15.99
N PHE A 277 -3.16 -7.82 -15.33
CA PHE A 277 -2.22 -8.29 -14.31
C PHE A 277 -2.96 -8.84 -13.09
N ILE A 278 -3.97 -8.11 -12.58
CA ILE A 278 -4.79 -8.55 -11.45
C ILE A 278 -5.53 -9.87 -11.76
N GLU A 279 -6.02 -10.06 -12.99
CA GLU A 279 -6.67 -11.31 -13.42
C GLU A 279 -5.75 -12.54 -13.38
N ARG A 280 -4.43 -12.33 -13.53
CA ARG A 280 -3.43 -13.42 -13.46
C ARG A 280 -3.00 -13.77 -12.04
N ILE A 281 -3.34 -12.96 -11.05
CA ILE A 281 -3.02 -13.25 -9.65
C ILE A 281 -3.93 -14.39 -9.17
N GLU A 282 -3.32 -15.46 -8.64
CA GLU A 282 -4.01 -16.60 -8.04
C GLU A 282 -4.56 -16.21 -6.65
N MET A 283 -5.64 -15.45 -6.62
CA MET A 283 -6.24 -15.02 -5.36
C MET A 283 -6.89 -16.20 -4.64
N GLN A 284 -6.47 -16.45 -3.42
CA GLN A 284 -7.01 -17.52 -2.57
C GLN A 284 -8.48 -17.29 -2.18
N THR A 285 -8.95 -16.05 -2.18
CA THR A 285 -10.32 -15.67 -1.87
C THR A 285 -10.87 -14.74 -2.95
N PRO A 286 -12.10 -14.96 -3.41
CA PRO A 286 -12.73 -14.06 -4.38
C PRO A 286 -12.89 -12.66 -3.75
N LEU A 287 -12.53 -11.63 -4.49
CA LEU A 287 -12.73 -10.24 -4.09
C LEU A 287 -14.19 -9.87 -4.34
N ASN A 288 -15.05 -10.22 -3.41
CA ASN A 288 -16.50 -9.96 -3.50
C ASN A 288 -16.92 -8.66 -2.81
N ARG A 289 -15.99 -7.95 -2.18
CA ARG A 289 -16.24 -6.69 -1.47
C ARG A 289 -15.27 -5.61 -1.92
N ALA A 290 -15.80 -4.40 -2.17
CA ALA A 290 -15.01 -3.20 -2.41
C ALA A 290 -15.47 -2.08 -1.47
N GLU A 291 -14.51 -1.32 -0.96
CA GLU A 291 -14.73 -0.14 -0.15
C GLU A 291 -14.07 1.07 -0.81
N ILE A 292 -14.87 2.06 -1.19
CA ILE A 292 -14.40 3.35 -1.71
C ILE A 292 -14.41 4.34 -0.56
N LYS A 293 -13.25 4.92 -0.27
CA LYS A 293 -13.10 6.00 0.71
C LYS A 293 -12.72 7.28 0.00
N ILE A 294 -13.47 8.33 0.32
CA ILE A 294 -13.25 9.68 -0.19
C ILE A 294 -12.92 10.57 0.99
N SER A 295 -11.76 11.21 0.93
CA SER A 295 -11.25 12.14 1.94
C SER A 295 -10.81 13.45 1.27
N GLU A 296 -10.49 14.46 2.06
CA GLU A 296 -10.03 15.76 1.54
C GLU A 296 -8.78 15.65 0.66
N ASP A 297 -7.91 14.68 0.94
CA ASP A 297 -6.60 14.53 0.31
C ASP A 297 -6.52 13.38 -0.71
N ALA A 298 -7.53 12.51 -0.78
CA ALA A 298 -7.46 11.33 -1.65
C ALA A 298 -8.79 10.58 -1.81
N ILE A 299 -8.90 9.88 -2.94
CA ILE A 299 -9.83 8.78 -3.11
C ILE A 299 -9.09 7.45 -3.11
N SER A 300 -9.67 6.43 -2.48
CA SER A 300 -9.11 5.07 -2.48
C SER A 300 -10.19 4.02 -2.67
N VAL A 301 -9.84 2.95 -3.39
CA VAL A 301 -10.62 1.71 -3.47
C VAL A 301 -9.83 0.61 -2.79
N THR A 302 -10.44 -0.04 -1.83
CA THR A 302 -9.85 -1.11 -1.04
C THR A 302 -10.67 -2.38 -1.19
N PHE A 303 -10.01 -3.51 -1.42
CA PHE A 303 -10.63 -4.81 -1.48
C PHE A 303 -10.20 -5.59 -0.23
N PRO A 304 -11.00 -5.56 0.84
CA PRO A 304 -10.64 -6.24 2.08
C PRO A 304 -10.57 -7.75 1.85
N ASN A 305 -9.43 -8.33 2.23
CA ASN A 305 -9.21 -9.77 2.20
C ASN A 305 -9.30 -10.32 3.62
N ARG A 306 -10.08 -11.39 3.83
CA ARG A 306 -10.24 -12.02 5.16
C ARG A 306 -9.00 -12.78 5.62
N SER A 307 -8.14 -13.17 4.69
CA SER A 307 -6.97 -14.03 4.97
C SER A 307 -5.65 -13.28 5.12
N THR A 308 -5.54 -12.04 4.65
CA THR A 308 -4.32 -11.24 4.71
C THR A 308 -4.53 -9.96 5.54
N ALA A 309 -3.49 -9.54 6.24
CA ALA A 309 -3.53 -8.32 7.06
C ALA A 309 -3.55 -7.04 6.20
N ILE A 310 -3.12 -7.12 4.94
CA ILE A 310 -3.03 -5.98 4.02
C ILE A 310 -3.96 -6.24 2.83
N PRO A 311 -4.96 -5.38 2.61
CA PRO A 311 -5.89 -5.51 1.49
C PRO A 311 -5.24 -5.07 0.18
N LEU A 312 -5.81 -5.51 -0.95
CA LEU A 312 -5.55 -4.85 -2.23
C LEU A 312 -6.11 -3.43 -2.16
N GLN A 313 -5.24 -2.45 -2.33
CA GLN A 313 -5.60 -1.04 -2.24
C GLN A 313 -5.10 -0.25 -3.46
N LEU A 314 -5.99 0.60 -3.98
CA LEU A 314 -5.68 1.58 -5.00
C LEU A 314 -6.02 2.98 -4.47
N ARG A 315 -5.08 3.91 -4.50
CA ARG A 315 -5.24 5.27 -3.98
C ARG A 315 -4.80 6.32 -5.00
N ILE A 316 -5.56 7.41 -5.10
CA ILE A 316 -5.22 8.60 -5.86
C ILE A 316 -5.23 9.78 -4.89
N PRO A 317 -4.06 10.34 -4.54
CA PRO A 317 -3.98 11.57 -3.77
C PRO A 317 -4.38 12.74 -4.66
N CYS A 318 -5.39 13.49 -4.24
CA CYS A 318 -5.90 14.68 -4.92
C CYS A 318 -6.76 15.49 -3.94
N GLU A 319 -6.63 16.80 -3.92
CA GLU A 319 -7.41 17.70 -3.06
C GLU A 319 -8.77 18.08 -3.69
N HIS A 320 -8.94 17.89 -5.01
CA HIS A 320 -10.16 18.25 -5.73
C HIS A 320 -11.04 17.02 -5.96
N LEU A 321 -12.27 17.05 -5.47
CA LEU A 321 -13.19 15.92 -5.48
C LEU A 321 -13.60 15.49 -6.89
N ASP A 322 -13.84 16.46 -7.80
CA ASP A 322 -14.17 16.20 -9.20
C ASP A 322 -13.06 15.41 -9.91
N TRP A 323 -11.80 15.77 -9.64
CA TRP A 323 -10.63 15.05 -10.15
C TRP A 323 -10.45 13.68 -9.48
N GLN A 324 -10.76 13.59 -8.18
CA GLN A 324 -10.74 12.31 -7.48
C GLN A 324 -11.68 11.32 -8.15
N LEU A 325 -12.93 11.71 -8.35
CA LEU A 325 -13.98 10.86 -8.93
C LEU A 325 -13.67 10.51 -10.38
N SER A 326 -13.36 11.50 -11.23
CA SER A 326 -13.06 11.27 -12.65
C SER A 326 -11.83 10.39 -12.85
N SER A 327 -10.78 10.61 -12.05
CA SER A 327 -9.57 9.78 -12.13
C SER A 327 -9.80 8.35 -11.67
N MET A 328 -10.56 8.17 -10.59
CA MET A 328 -10.89 6.84 -10.08
C MET A 328 -11.84 6.11 -11.03
N ALA A 329 -12.81 6.80 -11.62
CA ALA A 329 -13.72 6.22 -12.61
C ALA A 329 -12.96 5.68 -13.84
N GLN A 330 -12.00 6.44 -14.38
CA GLN A 330 -11.15 6.00 -15.49
C GLN A 330 -10.39 4.70 -15.16
N ILE A 331 -9.83 4.60 -13.94
CA ILE A 331 -9.13 3.38 -13.53
C ILE A 331 -10.13 2.23 -13.34
N CYS A 332 -11.27 2.48 -12.70
CA CYS A 332 -12.30 1.48 -12.48
C CYS A 332 -12.89 0.95 -13.80
N ASP A 333 -13.00 1.80 -14.83
CA ASP A 333 -13.41 1.37 -16.16
C ASP A 333 -12.45 0.32 -16.75
N HIS A 334 -11.15 0.56 -16.68
CA HIS A 334 -10.14 -0.42 -17.09
C HIS A 334 -10.15 -1.72 -16.25
N LEU A 335 -10.61 -1.64 -15.00
CA LEU A 335 -10.74 -2.78 -14.09
C LEU A 335 -12.14 -3.42 -14.13
N SER A 336 -13.06 -2.92 -14.96
CA SER A 336 -14.48 -3.31 -14.95
C SER A 336 -14.72 -4.82 -15.02
N PRO A 337 -14.01 -5.65 -15.82
CA PRO A 337 -14.22 -7.09 -15.86
C PRO A 337 -13.98 -7.76 -14.50
N PHE A 338 -13.03 -7.22 -13.74
CA PHE A 338 -12.69 -7.67 -12.39
C PHE A 338 -13.70 -7.12 -11.36
N LEU A 339 -14.05 -5.82 -11.44
CA LEU A 339 -14.94 -5.14 -10.51
C LEU A 339 -16.41 -5.64 -10.63
N PHE A 340 -16.80 -6.16 -11.78
CA PHE A 340 -18.11 -6.78 -11.97
C PHE A 340 -18.36 -8.00 -11.06
N ARG A 341 -17.30 -8.62 -10.52
CA ARG A 341 -17.41 -9.72 -9.55
C ARG A 341 -17.68 -9.25 -8.11
N VAL A 342 -17.60 -7.96 -7.86
CA VAL A 342 -17.86 -7.38 -6.54
C VAL A 342 -19.37 -7.45 -6.26
N GLU A 343 -19.74 -8.14 -5.18
CA GLU A 343 -21.15 -8.27 -4.75
C GLU A 343 -21.53 -7.25 -3.68
N TYR A 344 -20.54 -6.75 -2.93
CA TYR A 344 -20.73 -5.77 -1.86
C TYR A 344 -19.89 -4.52 -2.14
N LEU A 345 -20.55 -3.42 -2.44
CA LEU A 345 -19.93 -2.10 -2.64
C LEU A 345 -20.24 -1.19 -1.47
N GLN A 346 -19.19 -0.57 -0.90
CA GLN A 346 -19.31 0.42 0.15
C GLN A 346 -18.65 1.74 -0.29
N ILE A 347 -19.36 2.87 -0.11
CA ILE A 347 -18.81 4.21 -0.34
C ILE A 347 -18.90 4.99 0.96
N ASN A 348 -17.75 5.46 1.44
CA ASN A 348 -17.61 6.29 2.63
C ASN A 348 -17.01 7.65 2.24
N SER A 349 -17.70 8.72 2.51
CA SER A 349 -17.23 10.08 2.28
C SER A 349 -17.10 10.84 3.59
N THR A 350 -15.86 11.26 3.91
CA THR A 350 -15.55 12.03 5.12
C THR A 350 -15.27 13.51 4.82
N GLN A 351 -15.38 13.92 3.56
CA GLN A 351 -15.09 15.28 3.14
C GLN A 351 -16.14 16.26 3.67
N SER A 352 -15.71 17.42 4.14
CA SER A 352 -16.60 18.49 4.59
C SER A 352 -17.36 19.11 3.42
N PRO A 353 -18.65 19.48 3.58
CA PRO A 353 -19.47 20.07 2.54
C PRO A 353 -19.05 21.49 2.10
N HIS A 354 -17.92 22.02 2.57
CA HIS A 354 -17.46 23.38 2.26
C HIS A 354 -16.83 23.54 0.88
N VAL A 355 -16.71 22.48 0.10
CA VAL A 355 -16.22 22.57 -1.27
C VAL A 355 -17.45 22.74 -2.19
N GLU A 356 -17.66 23.97 -2.63
CA GLU A 356 -18.64 24.34 -3.67
C GLU A 356 -18.23 23.82 -5.06
N ASP A 357 -17.58 22.69 -5.15
CA ASP A 357 -17.22 22.10 -6.42
C ASP A 357 -18.49 21.54 -7.06
N GLY A 358 -18.89 22.15 -8.18
CA GLY A 358 -20.08 21.83 -8.95
C GLY A 358 -20.06 20.39 -9.50
N MET A 359 -20.11 19.44 -8.59
CA MET A 359 -20.12 18.02 -8.92
C MET A 359 -21.36 17.67 -9.73
N THR A 360 -21.12 16.99 -10.83
CA THR A 360 -22.20 16.47 -11.66
C THR A 360 -22.55 15.04 -11.22
N GLY A 361 -23.83 14.71 -11.19
CA GLY A 361 -24.28 13.33 -10.94
C GLY A 361 -23.64 12.32 -11.90
N GLU A 362 -23.18 12.76 -13.06
CA GLU A 362 -22.52 11.94 -14.08
C GLU A 362 -21.22 11.32 -13.58
N GLN A 363 -20.40 12.05 -12.83
CA GLN A 363 -19.11 11.54 -12.28
C GLN A 363 -19.33 10.40 -11.27
N TRP A 364 -20.38 10.52 -10.45
CA TRP A 364 -20.78 9.42 -9.56
C TRP A 364 -21.24 8.18 -10.34
N LEU A 365 -22.01 8.39 -11.39
CA LEU A 365 -22.50 7.30 -12.24
C LEU A 365 -21.35 6.58 -12.95
N GLU A 366 -20.37 7.31 -13.49
CA GLU A 366 -19.18 6.74 -14.13
C GLU A 366 -18.41 5.82 -13.16
N LEU A 367 -18.18 6.28 -11.92
CA LEU A 367 -17.48 5.49 -10.91
C LEU A 367 -18.27 4.22 -10.54
N ILE A 368 -19.59 4.35 -10.30
CA ILE A 368 -20.43 3.26 -9.82
C ILE A 368 -20.70 2.21 -10.89
N ARG A 369 -20.77 2.58 -12.17
CA ARG A 369 -21.01 1.66 -13.30
C ARG A 369 -20.02 0.50 -13.35
N ALA A 370 -18.77 0.72 -12.98
CA ALA A 370 -17.76 -0.33 -12.97
C ALA A 370 -18.11 -1.49 -12.02
N PHE A 371 -18.99 -1.26 -11.03
CA PHE A 371 -19.42 -2.24 -10.02
C PHE A 371 -20.79 -2.85 -10.33
N GLY A 372 -21.12 -3.06 -11.59
CA GLY A 372 -22.43 -3.54 -12.03
C GLY A 372 -22.91 -4.87 -11.41
N GLY A 373 -22.01 -5.68 -10.86
CA GLY A 373 -22.30 -6.93 -10.15
C GLY A 373 -22.74 -6.77 -8.70
N ALA A 374 -22.73 -5.53 -8.13
CA ALA A 374 -23.03 -5.30 -6.74
C ALA A 374 -24.50 -5.63 -6.38
N LYS A 375 -24.66 -6.53 -5.41
CA LYS A 375 -25.95 -6.94 -4.84
C LYS A 375 -26.32 -6.11 -3.61
N VAL A 376 -25.31 -5.63 -2.91
CA VAL A 376 -25.42 -4.81 -1.70
C VAL A 376 -24.65 -3.52 -1.92
N PHE A 377 -25.30 -2.39 -1.72
CA PHE A 377 -24.70 -1.08 -1.82
C PHE A 377 -24.84 -0.35 -0.48
N TYR A 378 -23.74 -0.02 0.13
CA TYR A 378 -23.65 0.71 1.39
C TYR A 378 -23.07 2.09 1.14
N VAL A 379 -23.78 3.13 1.60
CA VAL A 379 -23.38 4.53 1.42
C VAL A 379 -23.39 5.24 2.76
N SER A 380 -22.33 5.96 3.08
CA SER A 380 -22.22 6.77 4.29
C SER A 380 -21.45 8.07 4.05
N GLY A 381 -21.71 9.05 4.89
CA GLY A 381 -21.02 10.35 4.91
C GLY A 381 -21.74 11.45 4.13
N VAL A 382 -21.02 12.53 3.81
CA VAL A 382 -21.61 13.81 3.39
C VAL A 382 -22.22 13.81 1.97
N HIS A 383 -21.77 12.94 1.07
CA HIS A 383 -22.24 12.89 -0.33
C HIS A 383 -23.33 11.85 -0.59
N VAL A 384 -23.96 11.33 0.45
CA VAL A 384 -25.03 10.30 0.31
C VAL A 384 -26.16 10.79 -0.60
N THR A 385 -26.60 12.03 -0.42
CA THR A 385 -27.68 12.64 -1.21
C THR A 385 -27.31 12.74 -2.69
N ASP A 386 -26.09 13.21 -2.99
CA ASP A 386 -25.61 13.35 -4.37
C ASP A 386 -25.54 11.99 -5.08
N ILE A 387 -25.00 10.99 -4.38
CA ILE A 387 -24.90 9.61 -4.90
C ILE A 387 -26.29 9.05 -5.18
N LEU A 388 -27.23 9.16 -4.25
CA LEU A 388 -28.59 8.64 -4.43
C LEU A 388 -29.34 9.38 -5.54
N THR A 389 -29.19 10.68 -5.62
CA THR A 389 -29.76 11.49 -6.70
C THR A 389 -29.20 11.07 -8.07
N ALA A 390 -27.88 10.88 -8.16
CA ALA A 390 -27.23 10.45 -9.38
C ALA A 390 -27.77 9.11 -9.89
N ILE A 391 -27.88 8.10 -9.01
CA ILE A 391 -28.36 6.76 -9.42
C ILE A 391 -29.89 6.69 -9.62
N ALA A 392 -30.64 7.70 -9.17
CA ALA A 392 -32.08 7.82 -9.37
C ALA A 392 -32.45 8.47 -10.70
N LEU A 393 -31.54 9.26 -11.30
CA LEU A 393 -31.82 9.97 -12.55
C LEU A 393 -32.09 8.98 -13.70
N PRO A 394 -33.18 9.18 -14.47
CA PRO A 394 -33.37 8.42 -15.71
C PRO A 394 -32.23 8.77 -16.67
N PRO A 395 -31.81 7.82 -17.52
CA PRO A 395 -30.83 8.10 -18.57
C PRO A 395 -31.31 9.25 -19.46
N ALA A 396 -30.41 10.15 -19.84
CA ALA A 396 -30.72 11.29 -20.70
C ALA A 396 -31.41 10.82 -22.00
N GLU A 397 -32.45 11.53 -22.41
CA GLU A 397 -33.20 11.25 -23.65
C GLU A 397 -32.24 11.26 -24.85
N GLY A 398 -32.02 10.10 -25.47
CA GLY A 398 -31.21 9.94 -26.69
C GLY A 398 -30.06 8.95 -26.64
N GLY A 399 -29.71 8.39 -25.48
CA GLY A 399 -28.67 7.37 -25.33
C GLY A 399 -29.23 5.96 -25.53
N HIS A 400 -28.54 5.14 -26.31
CA HIS A 400 -28.84 3.72 -26.52
C HIS A 400 -29.04 3.00 -25.19
N THR A 401 -30.15 2.31 -25.04
CA THR A 401 -30.60 1.39 -23.96
C THR A 401 -30.27 1.90 -22.54
N ALA A 402 -31.32 2.22 -21.79
CA ALA A 402 -31.29 2.57 -20.38
C ALA A 402 -30.67 1.43 -19.54
N GLU A 403 -29.37 1.29 -19.57
CA GLU A 403 -28.67 0.41 -18.64
C GLU A 403 -28.87 0.95 -17.22
N THR A 404 -29.66 0.25 -16.46
CA THR A 404 -29.83 0.55 -15.04
C THR A 404 -28.48 0.41 -14.35
N VAL A 405 -28.01 1.48 -13.75
CA VAL A 405 -26.81 1.45 -12.89
C VAL A 405 -27.06 0.46 -11.75
N LEU A 406 -26.12 -0.43 -11.49
CA LEU A 406 -26.22 -1.54 -10.53
C LEU A 406 -27.45 -2.47 -10.80
N PRO A 407 -27.52 -3.15 -11.93
CA PRO A 407 -28.70 -3.96 -12.31
C PRO A 407 -28.98 -5.10 -11.32
N THR A 408 -27.97 -5.60 -10.64
CA THR A 408 -28.05 -6.72 -9.69
C THR A 408 -28.34 -6.30 -8.25
N LEU A 409 -28.50 -5.00 -7.98
CA LEU A 409 -28.68 -4.47 -6.64
C LEU A 409 -29.98 -4.97 -6.01
N ARG A 410 -29.87 -5.53 -4.79
CA ARG A 410 -30.97 -6.02 -3.97
C ARG A 410 -31.14 -5.25 -2.68
N TYR A 411 -30.02 -4.78 -2.12
CA TYR A 411 -30.00 -4.11 -0.81
C TYR A 411 -29.24 -2.80 -0.90
N LEU A 412 -29.89 -1.72 -0.46
CA LEU A 412 -29.27 -0.41 -0.25
C LEU A 412 -29.21 -0.12 1.27
N ARG A 413 -28.04 0.12 1.79
CA ARG A 413 -27.86 0.56 3.17
C ARG A 413 -27.33 1.97 3.21
N VAL A 414 -28.01 2.84 3.96
CA VAL A 414 -27.65 4.23 4.18
C VAL A 414 -27.34 4.43 5.65
N GLU A 415 -26.15 4.94 5.99
CA GLU A 415 -25.72 5.16 7.37
C GLU A 415 -25.31 6.61 7.62
N GLU A 416 -25.45 7.05 8.90
CA GLU A 416 -25.09 8.37 9.41
C GLU A 416 -25.86 9.55 8.84
N LEU A 417 -27.15 9.52 9.10
CA LEU A 417 -27.98 10.71 8.97
C LEU A 417 -27.91 11.52 10.26
N THR A 418 -26.93 12.42 10.34
CA THR A 418 -26.74 13.29 11.53
C THR A 418 -27.74 14.44 11.58
N SER A 419 -28.36 14.78 10.46
CA SER A 419 -29.45 15.74 10.36
C SER A 419 -30.54 15.23 9.43
N VAL A 420 -31.77 15.61 9.73
CA VAL A 420 -32.94 15.22 8.93
C VAL A 420 -33.00 16.13 7.72
N ASP A 421 -32.16 15.88 6.75
CA ASP A 421 -32.18 16.62 5.49
C ASP A 421 -33.27 16.04 4.59
N MET A 422 -34.33 16.83 4.36
CA MET A 422 -35.41 16.50 3.42
C MET A 422 -34.86 16.02 2.05
N PRO A 423 -33.81 16.66 1.48
CA PRO A 423 -33.24 16.24 0.20
C PRO A 423 -32.81 14.77 0.12
N LEU A 424 -32.31 14.20 1.22
CA LEU A 424 -31.89 12.81 1.23
C LEU A 424 -33.08 11.84 1.10
N TRP A 425 -34.20 12.17 1.77
CA TRP A 425 -35.41 11.35 1.69
C TRP A 425 -36.03 11.42 0.30
N ASP A 426 -36.05 12.60 -0.32
CA ASP A 426 -36.56 12.81 -1.68
C ASP A 426 -35.68 12.04 -2.70
N ALA A 427 -34.36 12.06 -2.54
CA ALA A 427 -33.43 11.29 -3.36
C ALA A 427 -33.65 9.77 -3.20
N THR A 428 -33.84 9.30 -1.96
CA THR A 428 -34.11 7.89 -1.68
C THR A 428 -35.43 7.43 -2.27
N GLU A 429 -36.49 8.23 -2.13
CA GLU A 429 -37.80 7.94 -2.71
C GLU A 429 -37.75 7.90 -4.25
N SER A 430 -37.10 8.88 -4.85
CA SER A 430 -36.88 8.94 -6.30
C SER A 430 -36.12 7.71 -6.81
N PHE A 431 -35.08 7.30 -6.10
CA PHE A 431 -34.32 6.08 -6.42
C PHE A 431 -35.22 4.82 -6.36
N LEU A 432 -35.96 4.66 -5.26
CA LEU A 432 -36.86 3.50 -5.09
C LEU A 432 -37.94 3.46 -6.14
N ALA A 433 -38.56 4.59 -6.46
CA ALA A 433 -39.55 4.70 -7.51
C ALA A 433 -38.99 4.32 -8.88
N SER A 434 -37.82 4.83 -9.23
CA SER A 434 -37.11 4.48 -10.46
C SER A 434 -36.81 2.97 -10.55
N ARG A 435 -36.34 2.36 -9.46
CA ARG A 435 -36.02 0.92 -9.39
C ARG A 435 -37.29 0.05 -9.50
N GLN A 436 -38.37 0.46 -8.89
CA GLN A 436 -39.65 -0.24 -8.98
C GLN A 436 -40.23 -0.19 -10.42
N LEU A 437 -40.14 0.97 -11.07
CA LEU A 437 -40.57 1.15 -12.46
C LEU A 437 -39.74 0.31 -13.43
N SER A 438 -38.46 0.15 -13.17
CA SER A 438 -37.55 -0.68 -13.99
C SER A 438 -37.66 -2.17 -13.71
N GLY A 439 -38.52 -2.61 -12.79
CA GLY A 439 -38.75 -4.03 -12.47
C GLY A 439 -37.64 -4.65 -11.59
N HIS A 440 -36.80 -3.84 -10.98
CA HIS A 440 -35.70 -4.25 -10.12
C HIS A 440 -35.87 -3.69 -8.69
N PRO A 441 -36.84 -4.17 -7.90
CA PRO A 441 -37.11 -3.66 -6.56
C PRO A 441 -35.87 -3.82 -5.63
N VAL A 442 -35.62 -2.81 -4.82
CA VAL A 442 -34.48 -2.77 -3.86
C VAL A 442 -35.04 -2.63 -2.46
N GLU A 443 -34.51 -3.43 -1.52
CA GLU A 443 -34.78 -3.26 -0.10
C GLU A 443 -33.83 -2.21 0.47
N VAL A 444 -34.35 -1.20 1.20
CA VAL A 444 -33.55 -0.11 1.77
C VAL A 444 -33.49 -0.23 3.29
N HIS A 445 -32.28 -0.19 3.80
CA HIS A 445 -31.98 -0.16 5.23
C HIS A 445 -31.34 1.19 5.58
N ALA A 446 -32.02 2.00 6.35
CA ALA A 446 -31.46 3.26 6.84
C ALA A 446 -31.13 3.17 8.33
N ASN A 447 -29.89 3.49 8.68
CA ASN A 447 -29.50 3.67 10.05
C ASN A 447 -29.61 5.17 10.40
N VAL A 448 -30.66 5.55 11.10
CA VAL A 448 -30.90 6.93 11.52
C VAL A 448 -30.42 7.03 12.97
N SER A 449 -29.41 7.85 13.24
CA SER A 449 -29.06 8.19 14.61
C SER A 449 -30.22 8.99 15.21
N CYS A 450 -31.06 8.31 15.95
CA CYS A 450 -32.22 8.91 16.63
C CYS A 450 -31.68 9.71 17.84
N HIS A 451 -31.52 11.02 17.70
CA HIS A 451 -31.42 11.89 18.86
C HIS A 451 -32.82 11.98 19.50
N ILE A 452 -33.11 11.06 20.40
CA ILE A 452 -34.40 10.82 21.07
C ILE A 452 -34.89 12.03 21.91
N CYS A 453 -34.16 13.14 21.96
CA CYS A 453 -34.37 14.18 22.95
C CYS A 453 -35.16 15.43 22.53
N HIS A 454 -35.71 15.53 21.28
CA HIS A 454 -36.51 16.68 20.88
C HIS A 454 -37.87 16.30 20.27
N PRO A 455 -38.94 16.34 21.07
CA PRO A 455 -40.29 15.89 20.69
C PRO A 455 -40.96 16.73 19.59
N THR A 456 -40.52 17.94 19.31
CA THR A 456 -41.22 18.88 18.43
C THR A 456 -40.98 18.72 16.94
N ARG A 457 -39.99 17.87 16.51
CA ARG A 457 -39.72 17.57 15.09
C ARG A 457 -40.26 16.23 14.60
N PHE A 458 -40.88 15.46 15.45
CA PHE A 458 -41.24 14.06 15.23
C PHE A 458 -42.44 13.79 14.34
N THR A 459 -43.39 14.66 14.24
CA THR A 459 -44.67 14.36 13.55
C THR A 459 -44.49 14.12 12.04
N ARG A 460 -43.75 14.95 11.35
CA ARG A 460 -43.51 14.77 9.90
C ARG A 460 -42.56 13.60 9.60
N GLN A 461 -41.56 13.37 10.44
CA GLN A 461 -40.64 12.24 10.28
C GLN A 461 -41.33 10.89 10.42
N HIS A 462 -42.24 10.73 11.39
CA HIS A 462 -42.98 9.49 11.58
C HIS A 462 -43.94 9.19 10.43
N GLU A 463 -44.52 10.21 9.80
CA GLU A 463 -45.38 10.03 8.64
C GLU A 463 -44.57 9.61 7.40
N LEU A 464 -43.42 10.22 7.16
CA LEU A 464 -42.53 9.85 6.06
C LEU A 464 -41.95 8.44 6.28
N LYS A 465 -41.51 8.12 7.48
CA LYS A 465 -41.04 6.79 7.87
C LYS A 465 -42.09 5.72 7.59
N ARG A 466 -43.34 5.96 7.97
CA ARG A 466 -44.46 5.03 7.75
C ARG A 466 -44.74 4.86 6.28
N HIS A 467 -44.74 5.93 5.51
CA HIS A 467 -44.96 5.91 4.07
C HIS A 467 -43.90 5.11 3.31
N LEU A 468 -42.61 5.30 3.64
CA LEU A 468 -41.51 4.57 2.99
C LEU A 468 -41.49 3.08 3.39
N VAL A 469 -41.75 2.76 4.66
CA VAL A 469 -41.87 1.35 5.10
C VAL A 469 -43.05 0.65 4.45
N ASP A 470 -44.22 1.29 4.35
CA ASP A 470 -45.42 0.67 3.83
C ASP A 470 -45.43 0.51 2.31
N LYS A 471 -44.83 1.47 1.57
CA LYS A 471 -44.79 1.42 0.10
C LYS A 471 -43.62 0.68 -0.51
N HIS A 472 -42.43 0.72 0.12
CA HIS A 472 -41.17 0.35 -0.51
C HIS A 472 -40.35 -0.68 0.29
N SER A 473 -40.93 -1.40 1.24
CA SER A 473 -40.19 -2.37 2.09
C SER A 473 -38.98 -1.75 2.81
N TYR A 474 -39.16 -0.53 3.28
CA TYR A 474 -38.08 0.24 3.93
C TYR A 474 -37.91 -0.16 5.39
N ARG A 475 -36.69 -0.51 5.82
CA ARG A 475 -36.35 -0.81 7.22
C ARG A 475 -35.50 0.28 7.82
N ILE A 476 -35.92 0.79 8.98
CA ILE A 476 -35.22 1.85 9.70
C ILE A 476 -34.64 1.31 10.99
N TYR A 477 -33.35 1.48 11.18
CA TYR A 477 -32.65 1.07 12.38
C TYR A 477 -32.30 2.28 13.25
N CYS A 478 -32.38 2.15 14.57
CA CYS A 478 -31.95 3.13 15.54
C CYS A 478 -30.84 2.48 16.39
N GLY A 479 -29.60 2.82 16.12
CA GLY A 479 -28.45 2.10 16.69
C GLY A 479 -28.41 0.66 16.17
N ASP A 480 -28.19 -0.31 17.08
CA ASP A 480 -28.15 -1.74 16.73
C ASP A 480 -29.53 -2.41 16.76
N PHE A 481 -30.62 -1.65 16.95
CA PHE A 481 -31.98 -2.18 17.07
C PHE A 481 -32.90 -1.69 15.95
N GLU A 482 -33.69 -2.61 15.41
CA GLU A 482 -34.73 -2.28 14.44
C GLU A 482 -35.87 -1.51 15.15
N CYS A 483 -36.16 -0.30 14.67
CA CYS A 483 -37.23 0.55 15.21
C CYS A 483 -38.62 0.11 14.71
N LYS A 484 -38.92 -1.18 14.69
CA LYS A 484 -40.28 -1.68 14.42
C LYS A 484 -40.92 -2.22 15.71
N PRO A 485 -42.08 -1.76 16.08
CA PRO A 485 -42.96 -2.53 16.93
C PRO A 485 -43.59 -3.64 16.07
N ASP A 486 -43.32 -4.88 16.43
CA ASP A 486 -44.10 -6.06 16.04
C ASP A 486 -44.15 -6.43 14.55
N LEU A 487 -43.17 -7.08 14.01
CA LEU A 487 -43.29 -8.05 12.89
C LEU A 487 -41.98 -8.20 12.08
N VAL A 488 -41.06 -9.07 12.44
CA VAL A 488 -40.16 -9.71 11.47
C VAL A 488 -39.47 -10.96 12.06
N PRO A 489 -39.40 -12.07 11.32
CA PRO A 489 -38.68 -13.28 11.75
C PRO A 489 -37.14 -13.09 11.72
N PRO A 490 -36.38 -13.85 12.52
CA PRO A 490 -34.96 -13.61 12.83
C PRO A 490 -33.94 -14.00 11.75
N THR A 491 -34.32 -14.21 10.52
CA THR A 491 -33.46 -14.80 9.48
C THR A 491 -32.56 -13.83 8.70
N ALA A 492 -32.66 -12.52 8.92
CA ALA A 492 -31.83 -11.53 8.21
C ALA A 492 -30.47 -11.22 8.87
N PHE A 493 -30.25 -11.69 10.10
CA PHE A 493 -29.01 -11.38 10.87
C PHE A 493 -27.78 -12.19 10.46
N ASP A 494 -27.95 -13.33 9.81
CA ASP A 494 -26.84 -14.25 9.46
C ASP A 494 -26.03 -13.82 8.23
N ILE A 495 -26.50 -12.82 7.46
CA ILE A 495 -25.78 -12.32 6.26
C ILE A 495 -24.72 -11.25 6.65
N PHE A 496 -24.94 -10.59 7.77
CA PHE A 496 -24.05 -9.53 8.25
C PHE A 496 -23.39 -9.97 9.56
N GLY A 497 -22.22 -10.61 9.46
CA GLY A 497 -21.41 -10.93 10.64
C GLY A 497 -21.11 -9.66 11.46
N PRO A 498 -20.81 -9.81 12.77
CA PRO A 498 -20.62 -8.67 13.65
C PRO A 498 -19.46 -7.81 13.13
N PHE A 499 -19.76 -6.56 12.81
CA PHE A 499 -18.74 -5.56 12.50
C PHE A 499 -17.97 -5.27 13.79
N THR A 500 -16.78 -5.85 13.92
CA THR A 500 -15.83 -5.44 14.94
C THR A 500 -15.51 -3.95 14.71
N ARG A 501 -15.91 -3.10 15.66
CA ARG A 501 -15.41 -1.73 15.77
C ARG A 501 -13.90 -1.80 15.77
N LEU A 502 -13.27 -1.29 14.71
CA LEU A 502 -11.86 -0.93 14.75
C LEU A 502 -11.75 0.21 15.78
N GLN A 503 -11.29 -0.14 16.97
CA GLN A 503 -10.91 0.84 17.98
C GLN A 503 -9.82 1.74 17.38
N ALA A 504 -10.06 3.04 17.39
CA ALA A 504 -9.03 4.02 17.11
C ALA A 504 -7.84 3.79 18.06
N PRO A 505 -6.60 3.85 17.58
CA PRO A 505 -5.44 3.72 18.45
C PRO A 505 -5.43 4.90 19.41
N SER A 506 -5.47 4.58 20.72
CA SER A 506 -5.27 5.52 21.79
C SER A 506 -3.93 6.24 21.62
N ARG A 507 -3.97 7.56 21.57
CA ARG A 507 -2.78 8.42 21.69
C ARG A 507 -2.08 8.07 23.01
N PHE A 508 -0.89 7.52 22.91
CA PHE A 508 0.07 7.54 24.01
C PHE A 508 0.82 8.86 23.98
N GLY A 509 0.87 9.50 25.17
CA GLY A 509 1.63 10.72 25.45
C GLY A 509 3.15 10.54 25.45
#